data_28e4498dad641c664a706934d5d47f0e
#
_entry.id   28e4498dad641c664a706934d5d47f0e
#
_cell.length_a   1.000
_cell.length_b   1.000
_cell.length_c   1.000
_cell.angle_alpha   90.00
_cell.angle_beta   90.00
_cell.angle_gamma   90.00
#
_symmetry.space_group_name_H-M   'P 1'
#
loop_
_entity.id
_entity.type
_entity.pdbx_description
1 polymer ?
#
loop_
_entity_poly.entity_id
_entity_poly.type
_entity_poly.pdbx_seq_one_letter_code
_entity_poly.pdbx_strand_id
1 'polypeptide(L)'
;MKVLFHHLKKYKLQATLSTLFVVVMVISQLWQPKLLQQVLDAIMKDDMDEISSIGALLIGIAAVGLIAGILNTILSAKVAQGVGADIRESSFRKIQTFSFSNIEKLSTGNLGVRQTNDITQVQNLVMLSLQSLTRIPIMFIGAFILAMFTLPELWWVIIVLVVLVVLIVVFTFGSMGKHFAIIQKLIDRVNSIAKENLAGMRVVKSFVQEDNEIGRFTTVSDKLTRHTIIVGTLFSVMIPAFMLVSNLAIVVSIFFVGDMAADNPEVIGAIASFMNYLMQIMMAIIIGGMLMMMASRALISLKRITEVLETEPDITYNENAPEQDLEGTVEFRNVSFKYDGDDTPALEDISFKASVGEMVGIVGATGSGKSTLAQLIPRLYDPTEGEVIIGGTNLKDINKKTLRSTVSFVLQRAILFSGTIADNLRHGKKDATAEEMEHASKIAQAKEFIDKQAKLYEAPVSERGNNFSGGQKQRLSITRGVIGSPKVLILDDSTSALDAKSEKLVKEALNKELDDTTTFIIAQKISSVIQADKILVLDKGKLVGVGSHKELLKENETYREIYDTQKGKEVTA
;
A
#
# COMPACT_ATOMS: atom_id res chain seq x y z
N MET A 1 13.13 -8.19 -8.82
CA MET A 1 14.52 -7.74 -9.14
C MET A 1 14.57 -6.85 -10.37
N LYS A 2 13.93 -7.21 -11.52
CA LYS A 2 13.94 -6.36 -12.75
C LYS A 2 13.48 -4.92 -12.49
N VAL A 3 12.39 -4.74 -11.74
CA VAL A 3 11.84 -3.42 -11.37
C VAL A 3 12.89 -2.57 -10.62
N LEU A 4 13.53 -3.14 -9.60
CA LEU A 4 14.56 -2.44 -8.83
C LEU A 4 15.73 -2.01 -9.70
N PHE A 5 16.25 -2.92 -10.52
CA PHE A 5 17.36 -2.60 -11.45
C PHE A 5 16.98 -1.54 -12.49
N HIS A 6 15.72 -1.54 -12.96
CA HIS A 6 15.25 -0.53 -13.91
C HIS A 6 15.35 0.89 -13.31
N HIS A 7 14.84 1.08 -12.10
CA HIS A 7 14.90 2.38 -11.43
C HIS A 7 16.32 2.74 -10.96
N LEU A 8 17.12 1.76 -10.54
CA LEU A 8 18.50 1.98 -10.13
C LEU A 8 19.40 2.51 -11.28
N LYS A 9 19.08 2.15 -12.55
CA LYS A 9 19.85 2.63 -13.72
C LYS A 9 19.91 4.15 -13.83
N LYS A 10 18.89 4.88 -13.39
CA LYS A 10 18.90 6.35 -13.36
C LYS A 10 20.01 6.92 -12.47
N TYR A 11 20.35 6.18 -11.41
CA TYR A 11 21.30 6.61 -10.36
C TYR A 11 22.63 5.88 -10.45
N LYS A 12 22.98 5.28 -11.62
CA LYS A 12 24.18 4.45 -11.80
C LYS A 12 25.47 5.17 -11.37
N LEU A 13 25.62 6.45 -11.70
CA LEU A 13 26.83 7.21 -11.34
C LEU A 13 26.97 7.35 -9.82
N GLN A 14 25.88 7.76 -9.14
CA GLN A 14 25.89 7.93 -7.68
C GLN A 14 26.07 6.58 -6.97
N ALA A 15 25.45 5.52 -7.47
CA ALA A 15 25.61 4.17 -6.92
C ALA A 15 27.05 3.66 -7.09
N THR A 16 27.67 3.86 -8.25
CA THR A 16 29.07 3.48 -8.50
C THR A 16 30.02 4.29 -7.62
N LEU A 17 29.84 5.61 -7.51
CA LEU A 17 30.64 6.45 -6.61
C LEU A 17 30.47 6.05 -5.15
N SER A 18 29.24 5.75 -4.71
CA SER A 18 28.97 5.25 -3.36
C SER A 18 29.74 3.96 -3.08
N THR A 19 29.71 3.01 -4.01
CA THR A 19 30.48 1.75 -3.91
C THR A 19 31.99 2.00 -3.87
N LEU A 20 32.50 2.93 -4.69
CA LEU A 20 33.93 3.31 -4.67
C LEU A 20 34.33 3.86 -3.30
N PHE A 21 33.53 4.77 -2.72
CA PHE A 21 33.79 5.32 -1.40
C PHE A 21 33.72 4.26 -0.27
N VAL A 22 32.83 3.26 -0.38
CA VAL A 22 32.85 2.11 0.53
C VAL A 22 34.18 1.37 0.45
N VAL A 23 34.69 1.10 -0.75
CA VAL A 23 35.96 0.42 -0.95
C VAL A 23 37.12 1.23 -0.34
N VAL A 24 37.18 2.53 -0.60
CA VAL A 24 38.21 3.43 0.00
C VAL A 24 38.11 3.41 1.52
N MET A 25 36.90 3.51 2.09
CA MET A 25 36.69 3.46 3.53
C MET A 25 37.16 2.13 4.13
N VAL A 26 36.84 0.99 3.49
CA VAL A 26 37.25 -0.33 3.98
C VAL A 26 38.77 -0.51 3.89
N ILE A 27 39.39 -0.10 2.79
CA ILE A 27 40.84 -0.15 2.66
C ILE A 27 41.52 0.71 3.76
N SER A 28 40.98 1.90 4.02
CA SER A 28 41.48 2.76 5.11
C SER A 28 41.37 2.05 6.48
N GLN A 29 40.26 1.38 6.74
CA GLN A 29 40.04 0.63 7.99
C GLN A 29 40.97 -0.60 8.10
N LEU A 30 41.20 -1.30 7.02
CA LEU A 30 42.07 -2.49 7.01
C LEU A 30 43.56 -2.12 7.15
N TRP A 31 43.94 -0.94 6.73
CA TRP A 31 45.36 -0.50 6.81
C TRP A 31 45.74 0.02 8.18
N GLN A 32 44.79 0.55 8.96
CA GLN A 32 45.04 1.12 10.29
C GLN A 32 45.75 0.16 11.25
N PRO A 33 45.33 -1.13 11.42
CA PRO A 33 46.04 -2.06 12.29
C PRO A 33 47.51 -2.27 11.89
N LYS A 34 47.81 -2.31 10.58
CA LYS A 34 49.17 -2.48 10.08
C LYS A 34 50.05 -1.27 10.40
N LEU A 35 49.52 -0.06 10.27
CA LEU A 35 50.24 1.15 10.67
C LEU A 35 50.44 1.22 12.19
N LEU A 36 49.42 0.77 12.97
CA LEU A 36 49.58 0.68 14.42
C LEU A 36 50.71 -0.28 14.80
N GLN A 37 50.83 -1.43 14.13
CA GLN A 37 51.96 -2.32 14.29
C GLN A 37 53.31 -1.60 14.07
N GLN A 38 53.44 -0.87 12.96
CA GLN A 38 54.64 -0.14 12.61
C GLN A 38 54.98 0.93 13.67
N VAL A 39 53.98 1.64 14.20
CA VAL A 39 54.18 2.58 15.32
C VAL A 39 54.73 1.86 16.55
N LEU A 40 54.16 0.68 16.90
CA LEU A 40 54.65 -0.10 18.05
C LEU A 40 56.09 -0.60 17.82
N ASP A 41 56.42 -1.03 16.62
CA ASP A 41 57.78 -1.46 16.26
C ASP A 41 58.78 -0.29 16.32
N ALA A 42 58.39 0.92 15.89
CA ALA A 42 59.22 2.15 15.99
C ALA A 42 59.41 2.60 17.47
N ILE A 43 58.36 2.44 18.31
CA ILE A 43 58.47 2.70 19.76
C ILE A 43 59.52 1.76 20.39
N MET A 44 59.51 0.49 20.02
CA MET A 44 60.51 -0.46 20.55
C MET A 44 61.94 -0.18 20.11
N LYS A 45 62.09 0.53 18.94
CA LYS A 45 63.41 0.98 18.42
C LYS A 45 63.81 2.37 18.90
N ASP A 46 62.99 3.04 19.70
CA ASP A 46 63.16 4.41 20.22
C ASP A 46 63.33 5.45 19.08
N ASP A 47 62.71 5.22 17.91
CA ASP A 47 62.80 6.10 16.74
C ASP A 47 61.63 7.09 16.71
N MET A 48 61.85 8.28 17.27
CA MET A 48 60.81 9.33 17.38
C MET A 48 60.42 9.94 16.02
N ASP A 49 61.33 9.95 15.04
CA ASP A 49 61.03 10.48 13.71
C ASP A 49 60.10 9.52 12.94
N GLU A 50 60.34 8.20 13.04
CA GLU A 50 59.50 7.18 12.45
C GLU A 50 58.13 7.16 13.10
N ILE A 51 58.02 7.24 14.44
CA ILE A 51 56.75 7.32 15.20
C ILE A 51 55.91 8.52 14.71
N SER A 52 56.53 9.69 14.58
CA SER A 52 55.87 10.92 14.16
C SER A 52 55.32 10.81 12.73
N SER A 53 56.14 10.26 11.81
CA SER A 53 55.78 10.12 10.39
C SER A 53 54.65 9.11 10.18
N ILE A 54 54.69 7.93 10.82
CA ILE A 54 53.66 6.91 10.74
C ILE A 54 52.39 7.36 11.48
N GLY A 55 52.52 8.05 12.62
CA GLY A 55 51.39 8.65 13.34
C GLY A 55 50.65 9.67 12.48
N ALA A 56 51.35 10.55 11.77
CA ALA A 56 50.75 11.48 10.84
C ALA A 56 50.04 10.76 9.67
N LEU A 57 50.63 9.70 9.12
CA LEU A 57 50.03 8.88 8.06
C LEU A 57 48.76 8.18 8.55
N LEU A 58 48.76 7.64 9.78
CA LEU A 58 47.61 6.98 10.40
C LEU A 58 46.42 7.96 10.55
N ILE A 59 46.70 9.20 11.00
CA ILE A 59 45.69 10.26 11.08
C ILE A 59 45.18 10.61 9.67
N GLY A 60 46.07 10.73 8.68
CA GLY A 60 45.70 11.01 7.30
C GLY A 60 44.77 9.93 6.70
N ILE A 61 45.12 8.65 6.87
CA ILE A 61 44.29 7.52 6.40
C ILE A 61 42.97 7.48 7.14
N ALA A 62 42.93 7.74 8.45
CA ALA A 62 41.70 7.82 9.21
C ALA A 62 40.78 8.96 8.69
N ALA A 63 41.36 10.13 8.38
CA ALA A 63 40.62 11.26 7.80
C ALA A 63 40.06 10.92 6.40
N VAL A 64 40.84 10.25 5.54
CA VAL A 64 40.36 9.76 4.24
C VAL A 64 39.20 8.77 4.41
N GLY A 65 39.32 7.83 5.34
CA GLY A 65 38.26 6.88 5.66
C GLY A 65 36.99 7.55 6.15
N LEU A 66 37.10 8.57 7.01
CA LEU A 66 35.98 9.38 7.51
C LEU A 66 35.27 10.11 6.36
N ILE A 67 36.00 10.83 5.53
CA ILE A 67 35.46 11.58 4.38
C ILE A 67 34.76 10.61 3.43
N ALA A 68 35.39 9.49 3.09
CA ALA A 68 34.80 8.46 2.23
C ALA A 68 33.52 7.88 2.84
N GLY A 69 33.46 7.65 4.15
CA GLY A 69 32.27 7.19 4.85
C GLY A 69 31.11 8.19 4.81
N ILE A 70 31.41 9.49 4.99
CA ILE A 70 30.41 10.56 4.88
C ILE A 70 29.86 10.64 3.45
N LEU A 71 30.73 10.66 2.44
CA LEU A 71 30.35 10.73 1.03
C LEU A 71 29.52 9.50 0.61
N ASN A 72 29.92 8.30 1.05
CA ASN A 72 29.14 7.09 0.84
C ASN A 72 27.73 7.20 1.45
N THR A 73 27.61 7.68 2.68
CA THR A 73 26.31 7.83 3.36
C THR A 73 25.40 8.81 2.63
N ILE A 74 25.93 9.94 2.17
CA ILE A 74 25.17 10.94 1.41
C ILE A 74 24.71 10.37 0.06
N LEU A 75 25.62 9.72 -0.68
CA LEU A 75 25.30 9.18 -2.00
C LEU A 75 24.32 8.00 -1.91
N SER A 76 24.53 7.07 -0.99
CA SER A 76 23.63 5.94 -0.79
C SER A 76 22.22 6.38 -0.36
N ALA A 77 22.12 7.42 0.49
CA ALA A 77 20.84 8.00 0.86
C ALA A 77 20.13 8.65 -0.33
N LYS A 78 20.86 9.45 -1.14
CA LYS A 78 20.29 10.05 -2.37
C LYS A 78 19.78 8.99 -3.34
N VAL A 79 20.54 7.93 -3.59
CA VAL A 79 20.13 6.82 -4.46
C VAL A 79 18.90 6.12 -3.90
N ALA A 80 18.90 5.76 -2.61
CA ALA A 80 17.80 5.06 -1.99
C ALA A 80 16.50 5.88 -2.00
N GLN A 81 16.56 7.17 -1.66
CA GLN A 81 15.40 8.06 -1.68
C GLN A 81 14.90 8.30 -3.10
N GLY A 82 15.82 8.51 -4.06
CA GLY A 82 15.46 8.70 -5.46
C GLY A 82 14.77 7.46 -6.06
N VAL A 83 15.31 6.27 -5.85
CA VAL A 83 14.69 5.00 -6.28
C VAL A 83 13.32 4.82 -5.64
N GLY A 84 13.19 5.13 -4.34
CA GLY A 84 11.89 5.04 -3.67
C GLY A 84 10.85 6.03 -4.20
N ALA A 85 11.26 7.26 -4.53
CA ALA A 85 10.38 8.25 -5.15
C ALA A 85 9.91 7.79 -6.53
N ASP A 86 10.83 7.31 -7.38
CA ASP A 86 10.51 6.79 -8.72
C ASP A 86 9.57 5.58 -8.67
N ILE A 87 9.79 4.64 -7.75
CA ILE A 87 8.90 3.48 -7.55
C ILE A 87 7.53 3.94 -7.08
N ARG A 88 7.45 4.91 -6.16
CA ARG A 88 6.19 5.45 -5.66
C ARG A 88 5.37 6.11 -6.76
N GLU A 89 6.01 6.94 -7.57
CA GLU A 89 5.38 7.58 -8.72
C GLU A 89 4.89 6.54 -9.75
N SER A 90 5.74 5.60 -10.13
CA SER A 90 5.41 4.56 -11.11
C SER A 90 4.26 3.68 -10.62
N SER A 91 4.27 3.26 -9.35
CA SER A 91 3.20 2.47 -8.75
C SER A 91 1.89 3.26 -8.64
N PHE A 92 1.95 4.54 -8.26
CA PHE A 92 0.76 5.39 -8.20
C PHE A 92 0.14 5.58 -9.58
N ARG A 93 0.95 5.88 -10.60
CA ARG A 93 0.48 6.00 -12.00
C ARG A 93 -0.16 4.69 -12.49
N LYS A 94 0.45 3.54 -12.18
CA LYS A 94 -0.09 2.22 -12.55
C LYS A 94 -1.43 1.95 -11.87
N ILE A 95 -1.57 2.25 -10.56
CA ILE A 95 -2.84 2.12 -9.82
C ILE A 95 -3.96 2.95 -10.45
N GLN A 96 -3.65 4.15 -10.99
CA GLN A 96 -4.64 4.98 -11.68
C GLN A 96 -5.16 4.36 -13.00
N THR A 97 -4.48 3.35 -13.53
CA THR A 97 -4.95 2.61 -14.73
C THR A 97 -5.82 1.40 -14.38
N PHE A 98 -5.91 1.01 -13.12
CA PHE A 98 -6.63 -0.18 -12.69
C PHE A 98 -8.14 -0.08 -12.92
N SER A 99 -8.75 -1.21 -13.24
CA SER A 99 -10.20 -1.42 -13.21
C SER A 99 -10.69 -1.57 -11.76
N PHE A 100 -12.01 -1.54 -11.58
CA PHE A 100 -12.61 -1.82 -10.27
C PHE A 100 -12.27 -3.23 -9.76
N SER A 101 -12.30 -4.24 -10.65
CA SER A 101 -11.91 -5.62 -10.34
C SER A 101 -10.47 -5.70 -9.81
N ASN A 102 -9.51 -5.04 -10.46
CA ASN A 102 -8.12 -4.99 -9.96
C ASN A 102 -8.02 -4.37 -8.55
N ILE A 103 -8.80 -3.29 -8.28
CA ILE A 103 -8.80 -2.62 -6.98
C ILE A 103 -9.42 -3.51 -5.89
N GLU A 104 -10.49 -4.23 -6.20
CA GLU A 104 -11.13 -5.17 -5.27
C GLU A 104 -10.21 -6.34 -4.94
N LYS A 105 -9.57 -6.96 -5.95
CA LYS A 105 -8.63 -8.06 -5.81
C LYS A 105 -7.42 -7.69 -4.94
N LEU A 106 -6.84 -6.51 -5.15
CA LEU A 106 -5.68 -6.03 -4.40
C LEU A 106 -6.05 -5.37 -3.07
N SER A 107 -7.28 -4.95 -2.90
CA SER A 107 -7.86 -4.12 -1.83
C SER A 107 -7.20 -2.75 -1.64
N THR A 108 -7.99 -1.72 -1.38
CA THR A 108 -7.50 -0.33 -1.19
C THR A 108 -6.54 -0.21 0.00
N GLY A 109 -6.79 -0.95 1.08
CA GLY A 109 -5.92 -0.97 2.26
C GLY A 109 -4.53 -1.52 1.94
N ASN A 110 -4.45 -2.64 1.21
CA ASN A 110 -3.18 -3.22 0.79
C ASN A 110 -2.43 -2.33 -0.20
N LEU A 111 -3.13 -1.69 -1.15
CA LEU A 111 -2.52 -0.73 -2.07
C LEU A 111 -1.89 0.44 -1.32
N GLY A 112 -2.55 0.95 -0.26
CA GLY A 112 -1.99 1.99 0.61
C GLY A 112 -0.71 1.54 1.32
N VAL A 113 -0.67 0.32 1.88
CA VAL A 113 0.52 -0.25 2.52
C VAL A 113 1.66 -0.42 1.52
N ARG A 114 1.36 -0.85 0.27
CA ARG A 114 2.37 -0.98 -0.80
C ARG A 114 2.98 0.36 -1.19
N GLN A 115 2.18 1.45 -1.20
CA GLN A 115 2.65 2.81 -1.52
C GLN A 115 3.50 3.45 -0.41
N THR A 116 3.36 3.00 0.81
CA THR A 116 4.03 3.56 1.99
C THR A 116 5.11 2.62 2.54
N ASN A 117 4.70 1.63 3.32
CA ASN A 117 5.61 0.77 4.05
C ASN A 117 6.48 -0.11 3.14
N ASP A 118 5.89 -0.75 2.11
CA ASP A 118 6.66 -1.66 1.26
C ASP A 118 7.72 -0.91 0.46
N ILE A 119 7.43 0.29 -0.05
CA ILE A 119 8.42 1.14 -0.73
C ILE A 119 9.54 1.55 0.25
N THR A 120 9.21 1.88 1.50
CA THR A 120 10.21 2.20 2.52
C THR A 120 11.14 1.01 2.81
N GLN A 121 10.61 -0.22 2.84
CA GLN A 121 11.46 -1.42 2.97
C GLN A 121 12.42 -1.60 1.79
N VAL A 122 11.96 -1.31 0.57
CA VAL A 122 12.82 -1.35 -0.62
C VAL A 122 13.87 -0.23 -0.60
N GLN A 123 13.52 0.99 -0.18
CA GLN A 123 14.48 2.09 0.03
C GLN A 123 15.58 1.67 1.01
N ASN A 124 15.20 1.08 2.15
CA ASN A 124 16.14 0.59 3.15
C ASN A 124 17.04 -0.50 2.59
N LEU A 125 16.51 -1.41 1.77
CA LEU A 125 17.31 -2.43 1.10
C LEU A 125 18.36 -1.81 0.17
N VAL A 126 17.99 -0.82 -0.64
CA VAL A 126 18.92 -0.12 -1.53
C VAL A 126 20.02 0.57 -0.72
N MET A 127 19.66 1.28 0.34
CA MET A 127 20.61 1.96 1.21
C MET A 127 21.57 0.98 1.87
N LEU A 128 21.05 -0.10 2.47
CA LEU A 128 21.84 -1.17 3.08
C LEU A 128 22.76 -1.88 2.08
N SER A 129 22.26 -2.09 0.84
CA SER A 129 23.08 -2.72 -0.20
C SER A 129 24.30 -1.87 -0.55
N LEU A 130 24.13 -0.56 -0.70
CA LEU A 130 25.20 0.35 -1.03
C LEU A 130 26.17 0.62 0.13
N GLN A 131 25.69 0.53 1.38
CA GLN A 131 26.52 0.81 2.56
C GLN A 131 27.19 -0.44 3.14
N SER A 132 26.47 -1.55 3.20
CA SER A 132 26.88 -2.70 4.02
C SER A 132 27.07 -4.00 3.26
N LEU A 133 26.25 -4.31 2.25
CA LEU A 133 26.41 -5.54 1.48
C LEU A 133 27.72 -5.58 0.69
N THR A 134 28.22 -4.43 0.27
CA THR A 134 29.54 -4.31 -0.38
C THR A 134 30.67 -4.29 0.65
N ARG A 135 30.45 -3.57 1.77
CA ARG A 135 31.44 -3.39 2.83
C ARG A 135 31.82 -4.70 3.53
N ILE A 136 30.83 -5.50 3.93
CA ILE A 136 31.04 -6.66 4.79
C ILE A 136 31.90 -7.75 4.15
N PRO A 137 31.64 -8.19 2.90
CA PRO A 137 32.50 -9.17 2.24
C PRO A 137 33.94 -8.69 2.06
N ILE A 138 34.13 -7.41 1.66
CA ILE A 138 35.48 -6.85 1.45
C ILE A 138 36.22 -6.76 2.78
N MET A 139 35.52 -6.34 3.86
CA MET A 139 36.11 -6.26 5.19
C MET A 139 36.49 -7.65 5.73
N PHE A 140 35.57 -8.64 5.59
CA PHE A 140 35.84 -10.00 6.04
C PHE A 140 37.02 -10.63 5.29
N ILE A 141 37.00 -10.60 3.94
CA ILE A 141 38.07 -11.19 3.13
C ILE A 141 39.39 -10.43 3.35
N GLY A 142 39.37 -9.11 3.36
CA GLY A 142 40.54 -8.29 3.60
C GLY A 142 41.17 -8.51 4.97
N ALA A 143 40.34 -8.49 6.04
CA ALA A 143 40.84 -8.76 7.39
C ALA A 143 41.39 -10.20 7.54
N PHE A 144 40.71 -11.19 6.91
CA PHE A 144 41.17 -12.58 6.91
C PHE A 144 42.54 -12.71 6.24
N ILE A 145 42.71 -12.15 5.05
CA ILE A 145 43.97 -12.16 4.30
C ILE A 145 45.08 -11.46 5.08
N LEU A 146 44.81 -10.27 5.59
CA LEU A 146 45.80 -9.48 6.34
C LEU A 146 46.21 -10.13 7.65
N ALA A 147 45.25 -10.76 8.37
CA ALA A 147 45.57 -11.54 9.56
C ALA A 147 46.50 -12.72 9.26
N MET A 148 46.28 -13.43 8.15
CA MET A 148 47.15 -14.53 7.72
C MET A 148 48.57 -14.08 7.36
N PHE A 149 48.71 -12.89 6.77
CA PHE A 149 50.03 -12.33 6.46
C PHE A 149 50.75 -11.73 7.67
N THR A 150 50.00 -11.30 8.69
CA THR A 150 50.55 -10.68 9.91
C THR A 150 51.18 -11.71 10.84
N LEU A 151 50.50 -12.83 11.09
CA LEU A 151 50.98 -13.96 11.91
C LEU A 151 50.59 -15.28 11.25
N PRO A 152 51.36 -15.75 10.26
CA PRO A 152 51.02 -16.95 9.48
C PRO A 152 50.85 -18.21 10.36
N GLU A 153 51.61 -18.32 11.43
CA GLU A 153 51.59 -19.47 12.33
C GLU A 153 50.25 -19.62 13.07
N LEU A 154 49.49 -18.53 13.23
CA LEU A 154 48.20 -18.50 13.91
C LEU A 154 46.99 -18.65 13.00
N TRP A 155 47.15 -19.09 11.74
CA TRP A 155 46.08 -19.25 10.76
C TRP A 155 44.92 -20.09 11.32
N TRP A 156 45.23 -21.12 12.09
CA TRP A 156 44.23 -22.02 12.70
C TRP A 156 43.34 -21.32 13.72
N VAL A 157 43.88 -20.31 14.47
CA VAL A 157 43.09 -19.50 15.41
C VAL A 157 42.00 -18.76 14.69
N ILE A 158 42.29 -18.19 13.51
CA ILE A 158 41.32 -17.49 12.67
C ILE A 158 40.21 -18.44 12.25
N ILE A 159 40.54 -19.65 11.79
CA ILE A 159 39.57 -20.65 11.35
C ILE A 159 38.68 -21.09 12.52
N VAL A 160 39.28 -21.40 13.68
CA VAL A 160 38.52 -21.79 14.88
C VAL A 160 37.59 -20.66 15.32
N LEU A 161 38.04 -19.42 15.36
CA LEU A 161 37.21 -18.26 15.68
C LEU A 161 36.05 -18.13 14.71
N VAL A 162 36.28 -18.19 13.38
CA VAL A 162 35.22 -18.09 12.37
C VAL A 162 34.20 -19.19 12.54
N VAL A 163 34.63 -20.44 12.72
CA VAL A 163 33.73 -21.59 12.92
C VAL A 163 32.88 -21.41 14.18
N LEU A 164 33.49 -21.03 15.30
CA LEU A 164 32.75 -20.82 16.55
C LEU A 164 31.75 -19.66 16.44
N VAL A 165 32.15 -18.54 15.85
CA VAL A 165 31.25 -17.39 15.64
C VAL A 165 30.10 -17.77 14.72
N VAL A 166 30.35 -18.45 13.60
CA VAL A 166 29.32 -18.93 12.68
C VAL A 166 28.35 -19.89 13.38
N LEU A 167 28.86 -20.83 14.18
CA LEU A 167 28.01 -21.73 14.97
C LEU A 167 27.10 -20.98 15.96
N ILE A 168 27.63 -20.00 16.69
CA ILE A 168 26.82 -19.15 17.58
C ILE A 168 25.74 -18.41 16.79
N VAL A 169 26.10 -17.82 15.64
CA VAL A 169 25.16 -17.10 14.76
C VAL A 169 24.04 -18.04 14.28
N VAL A 170 24.39 -19.18 13.69
CA VAL A 170 23.42 -20.14 13.15
C VAL A 170 22.51 -20.68 14.25
N PHE A 171 23.05 -21.05 15.41
CA PHE A 171 22.25 -21.54 16.53
C PHE A 171 21.30 -20.47 17.07
N THR A 172 21.80 -19.27 17.29
CA THR A 172 21.01 -18.16 17.86
C THR A 172 19.91 -17.72 16.91
N PHE A 173 20.24 -17.42 15.63
CA PHE A 173 19.25 -16.98 14.66
C PHE A 173 18.26 -18.09 14.27
N GLY A 174 18.71 -19.36 14.22
CA GLY A 174 17.83 -20.52 14.01
C GLY A 174 16.79 -20.67 15.13
N SER A 175 17.20 -20.50 16.39
CA SER A 175 16.30 -20.51 17.54
C SER A 175 15.37 -19.29 17.55
N MET A 176 15.91 -18.10 17.33
CA MET A 176 15.11 -16.86 17.27
C MET A 176 14.05 -16.90 16.17
N GLY A 177 14.35 -17.46 15.01
CA GLY A 177 13.43 -17.54 13.88
C GLY A 177 12.09 -18.21 14.22
N LYS A 178 12.12 -19.28 15.02
CA LYS A 178 10.92 -19.97 15.51
C LYS A 178 10.07 -19.06 16.40
N HIS A 179 10.71 -18.36 17.32
CA HIS A 179 10.03 -17.44 18.23
C HIS A 179 9.50 -16.19 17.51
N PHE A 180 10.21 -15.64 16.52
CA PHE A 180 9.72 -14.52 15.71
C PHE A 180 8.43 -14.86 14.97
N ALA A 181 8.31 -16.07 14.41
CA ALA A 181 7.08 -16.49 13.74
C ALA A 181 5.89 -16.55 14.73
N ILE A 182 6.12 -16.99 15.98
CA ILE A 182 5.08 -17.00 17.01
C ILE A 182 4.74 -15.57 17.46
N ILE A 183 5.74 -14.74 17.70
CA ILE A 183 5.59 -13.32 18.07
C ILE A 183 4.73 -12.61 17.03
N GLN A 184 4.98 -12.80 15.73
CA GLN A 184 4.19 -12.16 14.68
C GLN A 184 2.71 -12.55 14.76
N LYS A 185 2.40 -13.85 14.93
CA LYS A 185 1.02 -14.31 15.10
C LYS A 185 0.34 -13.73 16.35
N LEU A 186 1.11 -13.58 17.43
CA LEU A 186 0.58 -12.99 18.68
C LEU A 186 0.36 -11.48 18.54
N ILE A 187 1.23 -10.75 17.84
CA ILE A 187 1.02 -9.33 17.51
C ILE A 187 -0.24 -9.15 16.68
N ASP A 188 -0.45 -9.97 15.64
CA ASP A 188 -1.66 -9.92 14.82
C ASP A 188 -2.90 -10.20 15.67
N ARG A 189 -2.81 -11.13 16.63
CA ARG A 189 -3.91 -11.45 17.53
C ARG A 189 -4.20 -10.31 18.52
N VAL A 190 -3.17 -9.69 19.11
CA VAL A 190 -3.31 -8.50 19.98
C VAL A 190 -3.96 -7.36 19.21
N ASN A 191 -3.50 -7.09 17.99
CA ASN A 191 -4.08 -6.06 17.13
C ASN A 191 -5.54 -6.35 16.78
N SER A 192 -5.89 -7.62 16.51
CA SER A 192 -7.27 -8.03 16.24
C SER A 192 -8.17 -7.78 17.45
N ILE A 193 -7.75 -8.21 18.64
CA ILE A 193 -8.51 -8.00 19.89
C ILE A 193 -8.68 -6.49 20.16
N ALA A 194 -7.61 -5.71 20.02
CA ALA A 194 -7.68 -4.26 20.22
C ALA A 194 -8.64 -3.57 19.25
N LYS A 195 -8.59 -3.91 17.95
CA LYS A 195 -9.51 -3.36 16.94
C LYS A 195 -10.96 -3.77 17.21
N GLU A 196 -11.21 -5.02 17.56
CA GLU A 196 -12.52 -5.54 17.89
C GLU A 196 -13.10 -4.82 19.12
N ASN A 197 -12.30 -4.67 20.18
CA ASN A 197 -12.68 -3.96 21.41
C ASN A 197 -12.98 -2.48 21.13
N LEU A 198 -12.09 -1.77 20.42
CA LEU A 198 -12.31 -0.36 20.09
C LEU A 198 -13.55 -0.14 19.21
N ALA A 199 -13.79 -1.02 18.24
CA ALA A 199 -14.98 -0.98 17.39
C ALA A 199 -16.26 -1.29 18.19
N GLY A 200 -16.17 -2.24 19.11
CA GLY A 200 -17.27 -2.68 19.99
C GLY A 200 -17.35 -1.96 21.35
N MET A 201 -16.60 -0.88 21.57
CA MET A 201 -16.49 -0.23 22.89
C MET A 201 -17.85 0.12 23.53
N ARG A 202 -18.83 0.54 22.73
CA ARG A 202 -20.19 0.81 23.23
C ARG A 202 -20.85 -0.45 23.78
N VAL A 203 -20.65 -1.59 23.12
CA VAL A 203 -21.19 -2.89 23.56
C VAL A 203 -20.51 -3.33 24.87
N VAL A 204 -19.16 -3.25 24.89
CA VAL A 204 -18.38 -3.59 26.11
C VAL A 204 -18.86 -2.77 27.30
N LYS A 205 -19.04 -1.45 27.11
CA LYS A 205 -19.54 -0.54 28.16
C LYS A 205 -21.00 -0.80 28.53
N SER A 206 -21.88 -1.09 27.56
CA SER A 206 -23.29 -1.34 27.82
C SER A 206 -23.55 -2.65 28.58
N PHE A 207 -22.68 -3.63 28.42
CA PHE A 207 -22.79 -4.94 29.07
C PHE A 207 -21.78 -5.16 30.21
N VAL A 208 -21.03 -4.13 30.61
CA VAL A 208 -20.04 -4.18 31.69
C VAL A 208 -19.06 -5.37 31.53
N GLN A 209 -18.49 -5.51 30.32
CA GLN A 209 -17.60 -6.62 29.96
C GLN A 209 -16.12 -6.22 29.95
N GLU A 210 -15.73 -5.11 30.62
CA GLU A 210 -14.36 -4.61 30.64
C GLU A 210 -13.38 -5.64 31.18
N ASP A 211 -13.70 -6.28 32.29
CA ASP A 211 -12.80 -7.25 32.93
C ASP A 211 -12.58 -8.48 32.05
N ASN A 212 -13.61 -8.93 31.34
CA ASN A 212 -13.51 -10.05 30.41
C ASN A 212 -12.59 -9.69 29.23
N GLU A 213 -12.77 -8.51 28.64
CA GLU A 213 -11.91 -8.04 27.51
C GLU A 213 -10.47 -7.77 27.97
N ILE A 214 -10.26 -7.23 29.18
CA ILE A 214 -8.92 -7.08 29.77
C ILE A 214 -8.28 -8.47 29.94
N GLY A 215 -8.99 -9.45 30.50
CA GLY A 215 -8.48 -10.80 30.66
C GLY A 215 -8.12 -11.48 29.34
N ARG A 216 -8.94 -11.30 28.30
CA ARG A 216 -8.69 -11.80 26.94
C ARG A 216 -7.44 -11.17 26.33
N PHE A 217 -7.27 -9.86 26.48
CA PHE A 217 -6.10 -9.12 25.99
C PHE A 217 -4.84 -9.53 26.74
N THR A 218 -4.88 -9.55 28.09
CA THR A 218 -3.74 -9.88 28.95
C THR A 218 -3.23 -11.30 28.68
N THR A 219 -4.12 -12.28 28.50
CA THR A 219 -3.73 -13.66 28.18
C THR A 219 -2.87 -13.76 26.91
N VAL A 220 -3.19 -12.99 25.88
CA VAL A 220 -2.41 -12.99 24.62
C VAL A 220 -1.15 -12.15 24.77
N SER A 221 -1.24 -11.02 25.47
CA SER A 221 -0.11 -10.12 25.76
C SER A 221 0.97 -10.83 26.58
N ASP A 222 0.60 -11.63 27.58
CA ASP A 222 1.55 -12.41 28.41
C ASP A 222 2.30 -13.45 27.57
N LYS A 223 1.60 -14.14 26.66
CA LYS A 223 2.25 -15.06 25.71
C LYS A 223 3.24 -14.31 24.81
N LEU A 224 2.84 -13.14 24.28
CA LEU A 224 3.71 -12.29 23.49
C LEU A 224 4.95 -11.87 24.26
N THR A 225 4.77 -11.39 25.49
CA THR A 225 5.84 -10.98 26.41
C THR A 225 6.81 -12.13 26.66
N ARG A 226 6.31 -13.33 26.96
CA ARG A 226 7.15 -14.51 27.19
C ARG A 226 8.06 -14.83 25.99
N HIS A 227 7.51 -14.87 24.78
CA HIS A 227 8.30 -15.14 23.58
C HIS A 227 9.27 -14.00 23.25
N THR A 228 8.88 -12.74 23.51
CA THR A 228 9.75 -11.57 23.34
C THR A 228 10.93 -11.61 24.32
N ILE A 229 10.71 -12.01 25.59
CA ILE A 229 11.77 -12.19 26.58
C ILE A 229 12.73 -13.29 26.12
N ILE A 230 12.24 -14.43 25.61
CA ILE A 230 13.12 -15.51 25.11
C ILE A 230 14.03 -14.98 23.98
N VAL A 231 13.48 -14.25 23.01
CA VAL A 231 14.27 -13.65 21.93
C VAL A 231 15.27 -12.64 22.46
N GLY A 232 14.84 -11.79 23.41
CA GLY A 232 15.71 -10.82 24.08
C GLY A 232 16.86 -11.50 24.83
N THR A 233 16.58 -12.59 25.55
CA THR A 233 17.60 -13.39 26.27
C THR A 233 18.60 -14.03 25.32
N LEU A 234 18.12 -14.64 24.20
CA LEU A 234 19.00 -15.21 23.18
C LEU A 234 19.92 -14.15 22.57
N PHE A 235 19.39 -12.96 22.30
CA PHE A 235 20.18 -11.83 21.80
C PHE A 235 21.17 -11.30 22.83
N SER A 236 20.76 -11.19 24.10
CA SER A 236 21.61 -10.71 25.18
C SER A 236 22.78 -11.66 25.49
N VAL A 237 22.60 -12.98 25.34
CA VAL A 237 23.66 -13.98 25.52
C VAL A 237 24.63 -13.99 24.33
N MET A 238 24.18 -13.62 23.16
CA MET A 238 24.98 -13.66 21.91
C MET A 238 26.22 -12.76 22.00
N ILE A 239 26.08 -11.52 22.47
CA ILE A 239 27.19 -10.56 22.55
C ILE A 239 28.27 -11.02 23.54
N PRO A 240 27.97 -11.42 24.81
CA PRO A 240 28.97 -12.03 25.71
C PRO A 240 29.60 -13.30 25.14
N ALA A 241 28.84 -14.14 24.43
CA ALA A 241 29.41 -15.33 23.81
C ALA A 241 30.45 -14.98 22.73
N PHE A 242 30.19 -13.96 21.91
CA PHE A 242 31.16 -13.45 20.94
C PHE A 242 32.40 -12.88 21.65
N MET A 243 32.20 -12.09 22.71
CA MET A 243 33.31 -11.55 23.49
C MET A 243 34.17 -12.67 24.12
N LEU A 244 33.53 -13.72 24.65
CA LEU A 244 34.24 -14.88 25.18
C LEU A 244 35.11 -15.55 24.11
N VAL A 245 34.54 -15.86 22.96
CA VAL A 245 35.29 -16.49 21.85
C VAL A 245 36.43 -15.60 21.39
N SER A 246 36.19 -14.28 21.24
CA SER A 246 37.24 -13.32 20.85
C SER A 246 38.36 -13.25 21.88
N ASN A 247 38.03 -13.10 23.16
CA ASN A 247 39.03 -13.03 24.23
C ASN A 247 39.81 -14.34 24.37
N LEU A 248 39.15 -15.49 24.20
CA LEU A 248 39.87 -16.78 24.19
C LEU A 248 40.84 -16.84 22.99
N ALA A 249 40.42 -16.43 21.82
CA ALA A 249 41.31 -16.37 20.65
C ALA A 249 42.49 -15.43 20.87
N ILE A 250 42.28 -14.30 21.55
CA ILE A 250 43.31 -13.34 21.93
C ILE A 250 44.31 -13.98 22.93
N VAL A 251 43.80 -14.58 24.01
CA VAL A 251 44.65 -15.21 25.02
C VAL A 251 45.50 -16.34 24.44
N VAL A 252 44.86 -17.20 23.60
CA VAL A 252 45.58 -18.25 22.88
C VAL A 252 46.64 -17.67 21.97
N SER A 253 46.34 -16.60 21.23
CA SER A 253 47.30 -15.94 20.35
C SER A 253 48.48 -15.35 21.14
N ILE A 254 48.22 -14.70 22.30
CA ILE A 254 49.29 -14.15 23.15
C ILE A 254 50.19 -15.27 23.71
N PHE A 255 49.59 -16.42 24.11
CA PHE A 255 50.34 -17.56 24.64
C PHE A 255 51.33 -18.09 23.57
N PHE A 256 50.88 -18.34 22.37
CA PHE A 256 51.78 -18.80 21.29
C PHE A 256 52.78 -17.76 20.84
N VAL A 257 52.41 -16.46 20.80
CA VAL A 257 53.31 -15.35 20.43
C VAL A 257 54.36 -15.13 21.53
N GLY A 258 54.02 -15.37 22.84
CA GLY A 258 54.97 -15.23 23.94
C GLY A 258 56.21 -16.14 23.78
N ASP A 259 56.00 -17.33 23.26
CA ASP A 259 57.07 -18.27 22.94
C ASP A 259 57.94 -17.77 21.76
N MET A 260 57.29 -17.19 20.72
CA MET A 260 57.94 -16.65 19.52
C MET A 260 58.66 -15.32 19.81
N ALA A 261 58.14 -14.50 20.72
CA ALA A 261 58.68 -13.20 21.09
C ALA A 261 60.05 -13.26 21.77
N ALA A 262 60.42 -14.39 22.36
CA ALA A 262 61.73 -14.63 22.93
C ALA A 262 62.81 -14.63 21.84
N ASP A 263 62.49 -15.11 20.64
CA ASP A 263 63.41 -15.21 19.52
C ASP A 263 63.28 -14.00 18.54
N ASN A 264 62.06 -13.37 18.47
CA ASN A 264 61.77 -12.25 17.56
C ASN A 264 60.85 -11.22 18.25
N PRO A 265 61.41 -10.12 18.81
CA PRO A 265 60.61 -9.07 19.49
C PRO A 265 59.58 -8.33 18.58
N GLU A 266 59.75 -8.29 17.27
CA GLU A 266 58.83 -7.60 16.31
C GLU A 266 57.44 -8.28 16.29
N VAL A 267 57.34 -9.52 16.74
CA VAL A 267 56.06 -10.26 16.82
C VAL A 267 55.08 -9.61 17.85
N ILE A 268 55.63 -8.83 18.83
CA ILE A 268 54.78 -8.10 19.81
C ILE A 268 53.94 -7.02 19.12
N GLY A 269 54.48 -6.29 18.17
CA GLY A 269 53.70 -5.34 17.37
C GLY A 269 52.70 -6.03 16.46
N ALA A 270 53.07 -7.17 15.89
CA ALA A 270 52.21 -7.94 14.98
C ALA A 270 50.94 -8.49 15.71
N ILE A 271 51.03 -8.88 17.00
CA ILE A 271 49.88 -9.37 17.73
C ILE A 271 48.77 -8.34 17.88
N ALA A 272 49.11 -7.05 18.07
CA ALA A 272 48.12 -5.98 18.20
C ALA A 272 47.31 -5.81 16.90
N SER A 273 47.94 -5.90 15.76
CA SER A 273 47.30 -5.88 14.44
C SER A 273 46.43 -7.13 14.23
N PHE A 274 46.95 -8.30 14.55
CA PHE A 274 46.25 -9.57 14.43
C PHE A 274 44.97 -9.57 15.26
N MET A 275 45.00 -9.12 16.52
CA MET A 275 43.85 -8.97 17.39
C MET A 275 42.77 -8.04 16.79
N ASN A 276 43.20 -6.91 16.19
CA ASN A 276 42.30 -6.02 15.49
C ASN A 276 41.60 -6.71 14.29
N TYR A 277 42.36 -7.47 13.49
CA TYR A 277 41.78 -8.22 12.37
C TYR A 277 40.81 -9.31 12.85
N LEU A 278 41.08 -10.03 13.93
CA LEU A 278 40.15 -10.98 14.53
C LEU A 278 38.83 -10.29 14.92
N MET A 279 38.90 -9.10 15.54
CA MET A 279 37.71 -8.32 15.88
C MET A 279 36.93 -7.87 14.65
N GLN A 280 37.62 -7.42 13.59
CA GLN A 280 36.98 -7.02 12.33
C GLN A 280 36.26 -8.19 11.64
N ILE A 281 36.88 -9.39 11.59
CA ILE A 281 36.29 -10.62 11.07
C ILE A 281 35.02 -10.97 11.86
N MET A 282 35.08 -10.97 13.17
CA MET A 282 33.95 -11.24 14.04
C MET A 282 32.79 -10.27 13.79
N MET A 283 33.08 -8.96 13.77
CA MET A 283 32.05 -7.94 13.53
C MET A 283 31.43 -8.05 12.15
N ALA A 284 32.21 -8.40 11.12
CA ALA A 284 31.70 -8.62 9.78
C ALA A 284 30.67 -9.77 9.73
N ILE A 285 30.94 -10.88 10.43
CA ILE A 285 30.01 -12.03 10.51
C ILE A 285 28.71 -11.65 11.24
N ILE A 286 28.83 -10.95 12.39
CA ILE A 286 27.66 -10.53 13.19
C ILE A 286 26.74 -9.62 12.38
N ILE A 287 27.32 -8.56 11.80
CA ILE A 287 26.54 -7.58 11.01
C ILE A 287 25.96 -8.24 9.76
N GLY A 288 26.72 -9.13 9.09
CA GLY A 288 26.26 -9.88 7.94
C GLY A 288 25.01 -10.72 8.24
N GLY A 289 24.99 -11.40 9.39
CA GLY A 289 23.83 -12.16 9.85
C GLY A 289 22.59 -11.30 10.08
N MET A 290 22.76 -10.13 10.71
CA MET A 290 21.64 -9.18 10.93
C MET A 290 21.06 -8.64 9.61
N LEU A 291 21.92 -8.33 8.63
CA LEU A 291 21.49 -7.80 7.35
C LEU A 291 20.69 -8.80 6.51
N MET A 292 20.98 -10.10 6.63
CA MET A 292 20.23 -11.14 5.93
C MET A 292 18.74 -11.14 6.31
N MET A 293 18.42 -10.90 7.59
CA MET A 293 17.02 -10.81 8.03
C MET A 293 16.32 -9.56 7.46
N MET A 294 17.00 -8.42 7.41
CA MET A 294 16.43 -7.19 6.84
C MET A 294 16.22 -7.33 5.33
N ALA A 295 17.16 -7.92 4.61
CA ALA A 295 17.06 -8.17 3.18
C ALA A 295 15.87 -9.06 2.83
N SER A 296 15.60 -10.11 3.62
CA SER A 296 14.48 -11.02 3.40
C SER A 296 13.12 -10.31 3.44
N ARG A 297 12.91 -9.38 4.40
CA ARG A 297 11.67 -8.59 4.48
C ARG A 297 11.50 -7.67 3.27
N ALA A 298 12.56 -7.00 2.87
CA ALA A 298 12.55 -6.09 1.74
C ALA A 298 12.29 -6.81 0.40
N LEU A 299 12.75 -8.06 0.24
CA LEU A 299 12.46 -8.89 -0.94
C LEU A 299 10.97 -9.24 -1.04
N ILE A 300 10.31 -9.51 0.09
CA ILE A 300 8.86 -9.73 0.13
C ILE A 300 8.12 -8.46 -0.30
N SER A 301 8.50 -7.30 0.25
CA SER A 301 7.93 -6.00 -0.14
C SER A 301 8.15 -5.69 -1.62
N LEU A 302 9.35 -5.98 -2.14
CA LEU A 302 9.65 -5.82 -3.57
C LEU A 302 8.75 -6.70 -4.45
N LYS A 303 8.47 -7.95 -4.04
CA LYS A 303 7.54 -8.83 -4.77
C LYS A 303 6.13 -8.24 -4.83
N ARG A 304 5.62 -7.69 -3.72
CA ARG A 304 4.31 -7.03 -3.66
C ARG A 304 4.22 -5.78 -4.54
N ILE A 305 5.30 -4.98 -4.58
CA ILE A 305 5.37 -3.81 -5.46
C ILE A 305 5.41 -4.25 -6.92
N THR A 306 6.18 -5.30 -7.23
CA THR A 306 6.28 -5.86 -8.58
C THR A 306 4.91 -6.35 -9.07
N GLU A 307 4.13 -7.00 -8.20
CA GLU A 307 2.75 -7.40 -8.50
C GLU A 307 1.89 -6.21 -8.93
N VAL A 308 1.96 -5.06 -8.22
CA VAL A 308 1.22 -3.85 -8.63
C VAL A 308 1.66 -3.35 -10.01
N LEU A 309 2.97 -3.31 -10.26
CA LEU A 309 3.50 -2.77 -11.51
C LEU A 309 3.25 -3.69 -12.73
N GLU A 310 3.15 -5.00 -12.50
CA GLU A 310 2.91 -6.02 -13.53
C GLU A 310 1.43 -6.36 -13.73
N THR A 311 0.54 -5.94 -12.81
CA THR A 311 -0.90 -6.16 -12.96
C THR A 311 -1.42 -5.35 -14.15
N GLU A 312 -1.99 -6.02 -15.14
CA GLU A 312 -2.65 -5.35 -16.26
C GLU A 312 -4.11 -5.02 -15.92
N PRO A 313 -4.63 -3.87 -16.41
CA PRO A 313 -6.05 -3.55 -16.27
C PRO A 313 -6.92 -4.57 -16.99
N ASP A 314 -7.95 -5.09 -16.31
CA ASP A 314 -8.91 -6.04 -16.91
C ASP A 314 -9.77 -5.37 -18.00
N ILE A 315 -9.94 -4.03 -17.91
CA ILE A 315 -10.67 -3.22 -18.89
C ILE A 315 -9.70 -2.37 -19.66
N THR A 316 -9.67 -2.56 -20.97
CA THR A 316 -8.92 -1.72 -21.91
C THR A 316 -9.88 -0.91 -22.78
N TYR A 317 -9.54 0.34 -23.03
CA TYR A 317 -10.30 1.22 -23.92
C TYR A 317 -9.58 1.35 -25.26
N ASN A 318 -10.35 1.41 -26.34
CA ASN A 318 -9.81 1.73 -27.65
C ASN A 318 -9.48 3.23 -27.72
N GLU A 319 -8.20 3.57 -27.53
CA GLU A 319 -7.72 4.97 -27.59
C GLU A 319 -7.88 5.60 -28.96
N ASN A 320 -7.99 4.80 -30.03
CA ASN A 320 -8.18 5.24 -31.41
C ASN A 320 -9.66 5.39 -31.81
N ALA A 321 -10.59 5.01 -30.91
CA ALA A 321 -12.01 5.21 -31.18
C ALA A 321 -12.32 6.72 -31.27
N PRO A 322 -13.11 7.17 -32.23
CA PRO A 322 -13.45 8.59 -32.39
C PRO A 322 -14.21 9.10 -31.17
N GLU A 323 -13.96 10.36 -30.79
CA GLU A 323 -14.87 11.08 -29.91
C GLU A 323 -16.18 11.33 -30.64
N GLN A 324 -17.30 10.94 -30.06
CA GLN A 324 -18.63 11.08 -30.66
C GLN A 324 -19.63 11.53 -29.59
N ASP A 325 -20.65 12.25 -30.02
CA ASP A 325 -21.78 12.60 -29.16
C ASP A 325 -22.79 11.44 -29.23
N LEU A 326 -22.92 10.70 -28.12
CA LEU A 326 -23.80 9.54 -28.04
C LEU A 326 -25.17 9.96 -27.51
N GLU A 327 -26.21 9.41 -28.09
CA GLU A 327 -27.56 9.52 -27.54
C GLU A 327 -27.66 8.75 -26.20
N GLY A 328 -28.60 9.16 -25.35
CA GLY A 328 -28.81 8.56 -24.05
C GLY A 328 -29.52 7.20 -24.06
N THR A 329 -29.62 6.50 -25.20
CA THR A 329 -30.22 5.16 -25.24
C THR A 329 -29.32 4.14 -24.60
N VAL A 330 -29.88 3.22 -23.80
CA VAL A 330 -29.16 2.11 -23.16
C VAL A 330 -29.84 0.80 -23.49
N GLU A 331 -29.11 -0.16 -24.05
CA GLU A 331 -29.63 -1.47 -24.39
C GLU A 331 -28.72 -2.58 -23.86
N PHE A 332 -29.32 -3.55 -23.19
CA PHE A 332 -28.69 -4.80 -22.74
C PHE A 332 -29.19 -5.92 -23.66
N ARG A 333 -28.26 -6.73 -24.19
CA ARG A 333 -28.57 -7.89 -25.04
C ARG A 333 -27.95 -9.15 -24.46
N ASN A 334 -28.77 -10.02 -23.88
CA ASN A 334 -28.38 -11.30 -23.27
C ASN A 334 -27.16 -11.19 -22.36
N VAL A 335 -27.18 -10.17 -21.50
CA VAL A 335 -26.04 -9.84 -20.62
C VAL A 335 -26.01 -10.77 -19.41
N SER A 336 -24.91 -11.49 -19.27
CA SER A 336 -24.56 -12.22 -18.04
C SER A 336 -23.28 -11.66 -17.46
N PHE A 337 -23.19 -11.63 -16.15
CA PHE A 337 -22.00 -11.16 -15.44
C PHE A 337 -21.73 -11.97 -14.19
N LYS A 338 -20.45 -12.29 -13.99
CA LYS A 338 -19.93 -13.01 -12.83
C LYS A 338 -18.70 -12.29 -12.29
N TYR A 339 -18.65 -12.06 -10.98
CA TYR A 339 -17.46 -11.53 -10.33
C TYR A 339 -16.32 -12.57 -10.32
N ASP A 340 -15.09 -12.09 -10.36
CA ASP A 340 -13.92 -12.96 -10.31
C ASP A 340 -13.85 -13.69 -8.96
N GLY A 341 -13.79 -15.01 -8.99
CA GLY A 341 -13.77 -15.87 -7.80
C GLY A 341 -15.15 -16.35 -7.29
N ASP A 342 -16.25 -15.86 -7.84
CA ASP A 342 -17.58 -16.38 -7.48
C ASP A 342 -17.92 -17.65 -8.27
N ASP A 343 -18.74 -18.55 -7.69
CA ASP A 343 -19.22 -19.75 -8.37
C ASP A 343 -20.47 -19.52 -9.21
N THR A 344 -21.30 -18.55 -8.83
CA THR A 344 -22.58 -18.23 -9.47
C THR A 344 -22.57 -16.87 -10.14
N PRO A 345 -23.27 -16.68 -11.29
CA PRO A 345 -23.40 -15.38 -11.92
C PRO A 345 -24.20 -14.41 -11.04
N ALA A 346 -23.77 -13.15 -11.00
CA ALA A 346 -24.50 -12.07 -10.34
C ALA A 346 -25.65 -11.53 -11.22
N LEU A 347 -25.54 -11.69 -12.55
CA LEU A 347 -26.57 -11.41 -13.54
C LEU A 347 -26.59 -12.52 -14.58
N GLU A 348 -27.79 -12.93 -15.02
CA GLU A 348 -27.98 -14.03 -15.98
C GLU A 348 -29.03 -13.62 -17.01
N ASP A 349 -28.62 -13.59 -18.27
CA ASP A 349 -29.45 -13.37 -19.45
C ASP A 349 -30.36 -12.11 -19.37
N ILE A 350 -29.76 -10.97 -19.02
CA ILE A 350 -30.48 -9.69 -18.88
C ILE A 350 -30.62 -9.03 -20.24
N SER A 351 -31.87 -8.75 -20.65
CA SER A 351 -32.18 -8.04 -21.90
C SER A 351 -33.26 -6.99 -21.65
N PHE A 352 -32.94 -5.73 -21.94
CA PHE A 352 -33.89 -4.62 -21.92
C PHE A 352 -33.36 -3.43 -22.74
N LYS A 353 -34.25 -2.47 -23.02
CA LYS A 353 -33.88 -1.21 -23.69
C LYS A 353 -34.52 -0.04 -22.95
N ALA A 354 -33.73 1.02 -22.75
CA ALA A 354 -34.15 2.33 -22.27
C ALA A 354 -34.00 3.37 -23.37
N SER A 355 -35.01 4.22 -23.55
CA SER A 355 -35.05 5.29 -24.53
C SER A 355 -34.45 6.59 -23.94
N VAL A 356 -34.14 7.56 -24.84
CA VAL A 356 -33.67 8.88 -24.40
C VAL A 356 -34.74 9.54 -23.51
N GLY A 357 -34.31 10.16 -22.41
CA GLY A 357 -35.19 10.86 -21.47
C GLY A 357 -36.04 9.94 -20.58
N GLU A 358 -35.96 8.60 -20.76
CA GLU A 358 -36.76 7.66 -19.97
C GLU A 358 -36.22 7.52 -18.54
N MET A 359 -37.10 7.57 -17.55
CA MET A 359 -36.76 7.25 -16.17
C MET A 359 -36.98 5.76 -15.92
N VAL A 360 -35.91 5.03 -15.63
CA VAL A 360 -35.90 3.60 -15.39
C VAL A 360 -35.65 3.29 -13.91
N GLY A 361 -36.63 2.74 -13.24
CA GLY A 361 -36.47 2.24 -11.86
C GLY A 361 -35.92 0.82 -11.83
N ILE A 362 -34.99 0.50 -10.92
CA ILE A 362 -34.48 -0.85 -10.72
C ILE A 362 -34.80 -1.28 -9.30
N VAL A 363 -35.59 -2.34 -9.15
CA VAL A 363 -36.04 -2.85 -7.86
C VAL A 363 -35.75 -4.35 -7.71
N GLY A 364 -35.76 -4.85 -6.48
CA GLY A 364 -35.53 -6.26 -6.16
C GLY A 364 -34.98 -6.43 -4.75
N ALA A 365 -34.89 -7.64 -4.27
CA ALA A 365 -34.31 -7.94 -2.96
C ALA A 365 -32.82 -7.57 -2.86
N THR A 366 -32.31 -7.47 -1.64
CA THR A 366 -30.86 -7.31 -1.43
C THR A 366 -30.11 -8.50 -2.02
N GLY A 367 -29.07 -8.25 -2.79
CA GLY A 367 -28.31 -9.30 -3.48
C GLY A 367 -28.90 -9.76 -4.81
N SER A 368 -30.00 -9.13 -5.31
CA SER A 368 -30.59 -9.49 -6.61
C SER A 368 -29.83 -9.02 -7.86
N GLY A 369 -28.70 -8.31 -7.71
CA GLY A 369 -27.87 -7.85 -8.84
C GLY A 369 -28.11 -6.40 -9.30
N LYS A 370 -28.93 -5.58 -8.59
CA LYS A 370 -29.26 -4.20 -8.97
C LYS A 370 -28.04 -3.30 -9.18
N SER A 371 -27.17 -3.20 -8.19
CA SER A 371 -25.96 -2.37 -8.29
C SER A 371 -24.98 -2.93 -9.32
N THR A 372 -24.93 -4.25 -9.48
CA THR A 372 -24.11 -4.91 -10.51
C THR A 372 -24.58 -4.50 -11.91
N LEU A 373 -25.88 -4.54 -12.18
CA LEU A 373 -26.46 -4.08 -13.45
C LEU A 373 -26.08 -2.62 -13.73
N ALA A 374 -26.27 -1.76 -12.72
CA ALA A 374 -25.95 -0.33 -12.83
C ALA A 374 -24.46 -0.06 -13.09
N GLN A 375 -23.55 -0.88 -12.55
CA GLN A 375 -22.10 -0.74 -12.73
C GLN A 375 -21.62 -1.16 -14.13
N LEU A 376 -22.38 -1.97 -14.85
CA LEU A 376 -22.07 -2.32 -16.24
C LEU A 376 -22.30 -1.15 -17.20
N ILE A 377 -23.26 -0.27 -16.95
CA ILE A 377 -23.59 0.87 -17.84
C ILE A 377 -22.40 1.84 -17.97
N PRO A 378 -21.74 2.32 -16.88
CA PRO A 378 -20.54 3.16 -16.99
C PRO A 378 -19.27 2.36 -17.31
N ARG A 379 -19.39 1.06 -17.62
CA ARG A 379 -18.27 0.15 -17.88
C ARG A 379 -17.26 0.13 -16.73
N LEU A 380 -17.74 -0.05 -15.49
CA LEU A 380 -16.87 -0.34 -14.34
C LEU A 380 -16.41 -1.80 -14.35
N TYR A 381 -17.22 -2.66 -14.98
CA TYR A 381 -16.96 -4.04 -15.33
C TYR A 381 -17.40 -4.29 -16.76
N ASP A 382 -16.79 -5.25 -17.45
CA ASP A 382 -17.26 -5.77 -18.74
C ASP A 382 -18.17 -6.98 -18.49
N PRO A 383 -19.27 -7.16 -19.24
CA PRO A 383 -20.09 -8.35 -19.15
C PRO A 383 -19.29 -9.60 -19.50
N THR A 384 -19.60 -10.72 -18.81
CA THR A 384 -19.01 -12.04 -19.11
C THR A 384 -19.54 -12.58 -20.44
N GLU A 385 -20.85 -12.37 -20.68
CA GLU A 385 -21.53 -12.74 -21.93
C GLU A 385 -22.50 -11.64 -22.32
N GLY A 386 -22.85 -11.59 -23.61
CA GLY A 386 -23.72 -10.55 -24.15
C GLY A 386 -23.03 -9.21 -24.35
N GLU A 387 -23.80 -8.17 -24.57
CA GLU A 387 -23.30 -6.83 -24.86
C GLU A 387 -24.18 -5.73 -24.25
N VAL A 388 -23.53 -4.63 -23.84
CA VAL A 388 -24.18 -3.39 -23.42
C VAL A 388 -23.91 -2.33 -24.48
N ILE A 389 -24.95 -1.63 -24.92
CA ILE A 389 -24.93 -0.67 -26.02
C ILE A 389 -25.43 0.67 -25.50
N ILE A 390 -24.71 1.75 -25.80
CA ILE A 390 -25.12 3.13 -25.48
C ILE A 390 -25.11 3.95 -26.78
N GLY A 391 -26.18 4.66 -27.06
CA GLY A 391 -26.28 5.45 -28.29
C GLY A 391 -26.08 4.62 -29.55
N GLY A 392 -26.51 3.36 -29.56
CA GLY A 392 -26.32 2.43 -30.68
C GLY A 392 -24.91 1.84 -30.82
N THR A 393 -23.96 2.18 -29.93
CA THR A 393 -22.56 1.72 -29.99
C THR A 393 -22.26 0.79 -28.82
N ASN A 394 -21.58 -0.35 -29.07
CA ASN A 394 -21.16 -1.27 -28.02
C ASN A 394 -20.15 -0.57 -27.09
N LEU A 395 -20.27 -0.77 -25.77
CA LEU A 395 -19.39 -0.15 -24.75
C LEU A 395 -17.91 -0.41 -25.00
N LYS A 396 -17.55 -1.57 -25.57
CA LYS A 396 -16.17 -1.93 -25.86
C LYS A 396 -15.54 -1.06 -26.95
N ASP A 397 -16.36 -0.51 -27.84
CA ASP A 397 -15.93 0.29 -28.97
C ASP A 397 -15.98 1.80 -28.69
N ILE A 398 -16.49 2.22 -27.53
CA ILE A 398 -16.58 3.62 -27.14
C ILE A 398 -15.26 4.10 -26.54
N ASN A 399 -14.80 5.29 -26.97
CA ASN A 399 -13.68 5.99 -26.36
C ASN A 399 -13.97 6.30 -24.87
N LYS A 400 -12.94 6.16 -24.01
CA LYS A 400 -13.07 6.40 -22.56
C LYS A 400 -13.60 7.79 -22.23
N LYS A 401 -13.17 8.82 -22.96
CA LYS A 401 -13.57 10.21 -22.73
C LYS A 401 -15.04 10.41 -23.08
N THR A 402 -15.46 9.90 -24.24
CA THR A 402 -16.87 9.90 -24.68
C THR A 402 -17.75 9.19 -23.66
N LEU A 403 -17.38 7.98 -23.21
CA LEU A 403 -18.18 7.25 -22.22
C LEU A 403 -18.33 8.04 -20.92
N ARG A 404 -17.25 8.68 -20.44
CA ARG A 404 -17.27 9.45 -19.17
C ARG A 404 -18.02 10.79 -19.28
N SER A 405 -18.11 11.39 -20.46
CA SER A 405 -18.97 12.56 -20.68
C SER A 405 -20.44 12.18 -20.86
N THR A 406 -20.71 11.01 -21.44
CA THR A 406 -22.08 10.52 -21.69
C THR A 406 -22.75 9.99 -20.44
N VAL A 407 -22.03 9.22 -19.60
CA VAL A 407 -22.58 8.49 -18.45
C VAL A 407 -22.04 9.05 -17.14
N SER A 408 -22.95 9.44 -16.26
CA SER A 408 -22.64 9.82 -14.88
C SER A 408 -23.20 8.81 -13.88
N PHE A 409 -22.40 8.45 -12.88
CA PHE A 409 -22.75 7.47 -11.87
C PHE A 409 -22.62 8.02 -10.45
N VAL A 410 -23.72 8.17 -9.76
CA VAL A 410 -23.81 8.61 -8.39
C VAL A 410 -23.91 7.39 -7.48
N LEU A 411 -22.84 7.13 -6.73
CA LEU A 411 -22.69 5.95 -5.87
C LEU A 411 -23.60 6.03 -4.63
N GLN A 412 -24.03 4.90 -4.13
CA GLN A 412 -24.78 4.76 -2.87
C GLN A 412 -24.06 5.45 -1.70
N ARG A 413 -22.76 5.25 -1.56
CA ARG A 413 -21.95 5.92 -0.54
C ARG A 413 -21.37 7.21 -1.10
N ALA A 414 -21.90 8.35 -0.65
CA ALA A 414 -21.39 9.66 -1.02
C ALA A 414 -19.99 9.89 -0.45
N ILE A 415 -18.98 9.92 -1.32
CA ILE A 415 -17.58 10.20 -0.98
C ILE A 415 -17.24 11.61 -1.48
N LEU A 416 -16.81 12.47 -0.55
CA LEU A 416 -16.27 13.78 -0.86
C LEU A 416 -14.76 13.82 -0.61
N PHE A 417 -14.04 14.52 -1.47
CA PHE A 417 -12.60 14.74 -1.35
C PHE A 417 -12.32 16.00 -0.53
N SER A 418 -11.20 15.98 0.19
CA SER A 418 -10.72 17.17 0.91
C SER A 418 -10.39 18.28 -0.09
N GLY A 419 -10.74 19.52 0.28
CA GLY A 419 -10.61 20.70 -0.58
C GLY A 419 -11.79 21.62 -0.37
N THR A 420 -12.38 22.15 -1.44
CA THR A 420 -13.60 22.98 -1.41
C THR A 420 -14.81 22.24 -1.98
N ILE A 421 -16.00 22.80 -1.81
CA ILE A 421 -17.21 22.31 -2.51
C ILE A 421 -16.97 22.41 -4.02
N ALA A 422 -16.47 23.55 -4.51
CA ALA A 422 -16.16 23.74 -5.93
C ALA A 422 -15.20 22.69 -6.48
N ASP A 423 -14.14 22.34 -5.74
CA ASP A 423 -13.21 21.26 -6.15
C ASP A 423 -13.93 19.93 -6.32
N ASN A 424 -14.83 19.60 -5.39
CA ASN A 424 -15.64 18.38 -5.47
C ASN A 424 -16.58 18.38 -6.68
N LEU A 425 -17.19 19.50 -7.04
CA LEU A 425 -18.06 19.62 -8.20
C LEU A 425 -17.26 19.54 -9.51
N ARG A 426 -16.03 20.09 -9.54
CA ARG A 426 -15.12 19.98 -10.69
C ARG A 426 -14.68 18.56 -11.01
N HIS A 427 -14.87 17.60 -10.13
CA HIS A 427 -14.73 16.18 -10.49
C HIS A 427 -15.79 15.71 -11.48
N GLY A 428 -16.99 16.31 -11.49
CA GLY A 428 -18.02 16.03 -12.50
C GLY A 428 -17.77 16.75 -13.81
N LYS A 429 -17.33 18.02 -13.74
CA LYS A 429 -16.96 18.84 -14.89
C LYS A 429 -15.80 19.76 -14.54
N LYS A 430 -14.62 19.51 -15.13
CA LYS A 430 -13.34 20.13 -14.76
C LYS A 430 -13.36 21.66 -14.84
N ASP A 431 -14.02 22.23 -15.84
CA ASP A 431 -14.12 23.64 -16.16
C ASP A 431 -15.50 24.23 -15.80
N ALA A 432 -16.20 23.62 -14.84
CA ALA A 432 -17.51 24.07 -14.39
C ALA A 432 -17.49 25.54 -13.94
N THR A 433 -18.39 26.35 -14.53
CA THR A 433 -18.59 27.75 -14.17
C THR A 433 -19.39 27.89 -12.87
N ALA A 434 -19.39 29.07 -12.28
CA ALA A 434 -20.19 29.35 -11.09
C ALA A 434 -21.71 29.17 -11.36
N GLU A 435 -22.17 29.54 -12.55
CA GLU A 435 -23.55 29.40 -12.98
C GLU A 435 -23.96 27.92 -13.10
N GLU A 436 -23.09 27.08 -13.69
CA GLU A 436 -23.32 25.64 -13.79
C GLU A 436 -23.33 24.97 -12.42
N MET A 437 -22.42 25.37 -11.52
CA MET A 437 -22.41 24.90 -10.13
C MET A 437 -23.71 25.27 -9.40
N GLU A 438 -24.19 26.49 -9.61
CA GLU A 438 -25.44 26.94 -9.03
C GLU A 438 -26.64 26.19 -9.59
N HIS A 439 -26.72 26.02 -10.91
CA HIS A 439 -27.80 25.28 -11.57
C HIS A 439 -27.85 23.81 -11.10
N ALA A 440 -26.72 23.11 -11.14
CA ALA A 440 -26.63 21.74 -10.65
C ALA A 440 -26.98 21.61 -9.16
N SER A 441 -26.59 22.60 -8.34
CA SER A 441 -26.93 22.64 -6.92
C SER A 441 -28.42 22.84 -6.65
N LYS A 442 -29.11 23.58 -7.53
CA LYS A 442 -30.58 23.73 -7.46
C LYS A 442 -31.27 22.40 -7.78
N ILE A 443 -30.85 21.72 -8.83
CA ILE A 443 -31.38 20.39 -9.20
C ILE A 443 -31.25 19.40 -8.02
N ALA A 444 -30.08 19.32 -7.42
CA ALA A 444 -29.79 18.41 -6.30
C ALA A 444 -30.28 18.93 -4.94
N GLN A 445 -31.01 20.07 -4.88
CA GLN A 445 -31.44 20.72 -3.63
C GLN A 445 -30.27 21.01 -2.65
N ALA A 446 -29.06 21.20 -3.19
CA ALA A 446 -27.85 21.47 -2.41
C ALA A 446 -27.65 22.96 -2.13
N LYS A 447 -28.22 23.84 -2.99
CA LYS A 447 -28.04 25.30 -2.90
C LYS A 447 -28.43 25.85 -1.54
N GLU A 448 -29.52 25.37 -0.95
CA GLU A 448 -30.03 25.85 0.35
C GLU A 448 -28.98 25.80 1.48
N PHE A 449 -28.21 24.73 1.57
CA PHE A 449 -27.19 24.63 2.61
C PHE A 449 -25.83 25.19 2.18
N ILE A 450 -25.55 25.26 0.86
CA ILE A 450 -24.34 25.91 0.35
C ILE A 450 -24.42 27.42 0.62
N ASP A 451 -25.57 28.05 0.41
CA ASP A 451 -25.78 29.48 0.66
C ASP A 451 -25.65 29.84 2.16
N LYS A 452 -25.82 28.87 3.04
CA LYS A 452 -25.57 29.04 4.50
C LYS A 452 -24.08 28.94 4.87
N GLN A 453 -23.21 28.53 3.95
CA GLN A 453 -21.77 28.49 4.19
C GLN A 453 -21.16 29.89 4.02
N ALA A 454 -20.29 30.29 4.93
CA ALA A 454 -19.66 31.62 4.89
C ALA A 454 -18.86 31.89 3.60
N LYS A 455 -18.36 30.84 2.95
CA LYS A 455 -17.56 30.90 1.72
C LYS A 455 -18.27 30.29 0.51
N LEU A 456 -19.56 30.02 0.58
CA LEU A 456 -20.34 29.41 -0.50
C LEU A 456 -19.66 28.17 -1.07
N TYR A 457 -19.39 28.13 -2.37
CA TYR A 457 -18.72 27.02 -3.06
C TYR A 457 -17.24 26.84 -2.68
N GLU A 458 -16.60 27.88 -2.16
CA GLU A 458 -15.23 27.81 -1.62
C GLU A 458 -15.18 27.35 -0.15
N ALA A 459 -16.32 26.93 0.41
CA ALA A 459 -16.37 26.35 1.75
C ALA A 459 -15.55 25.05 1.82
N PRO A 460 -14.75 24.86 2.90
CA PRO A 460 -13.86 23.71 3.02
C PRO A 460 -14.63 22.41 3.23
N VAL A 461 -14.18 21.37 2.56
CA VAL A 461 -14.59 19.98 2.73
C VAL A 461 -13.48 19.24 3.47
N SER A 462 -13.76 18.75 4.68
CA SER A 462 -12.82 17.94 5.46
C SER A 462 -12.67 16.53 4.85
N GLU A 463 -11.70 15.77 5.35
CA GLU A 463 -11.49 14.38 4.92
C GLU A 463 -12.81 13.59 4.95
N ARG A 464 -13.16 12.97 3.81
CA ARG A 464 -14.42 12.24 3.59
C ARG A 464 -15.69 13.05 3.87
N GLY A 465 -15.59 14.38 3.83
CA GLY A 465 -16.72 15.28 4.10
C GLY A 465 -17.27 15.19 5.53
N ASN A 466 -16.44 14.92 6.54
CA ASN A 466 -16.89 14.70 7.92
C ASN A 466 -17.55 15.93 8.56
N ASN A 467 -17.40 17.11 7.96
CA ASN A 467 -18.08 18.34 8.35
C ASN A 467 -19.47 18.52 7.72
N PHE A 468 -19.94 17.56 6.91
CA PHE A 468 -21.29 17.56 6.32
C PHE A 468 -22.13 16.39 6.82
N SER A 469 -23.44 16.60 6.93
CA SER A 469 -24.40 15.52 7.25
C SER A 469 -24.50 14.53 6.09
N GLY A 470 -25.04 13.32 6.35
CA GLY A 470 -25.24 12.29 5.32
C GLY A 470 -26.05 12.80 4.12
N GLY A 471 -27.17 13.49 4.36
CA GLY A 471 -28.01 14.06 3.31
C GLY A 471 -27.31 15.20 2.54
N GLN A 472 -26.48 16.02 3.20
CA GLN A 472 -25.68 17.05 2.52
C GLN A 472 -24.64 16.42 1.60
N LYS A 473 -23.93 15.36 2.05
CA LYS A 473 -22.99 14.62 1.22
C LYS A 473 -23.67 14.02 0.00
N GLN A 474 -24.85 13.41 0.17
CA GLN A 474 -25.61 12.85 -0.96
C GLN A 474 -26.01 13.95 -1.95
N ARG A 475 -26.56 15.08 -1.49
CA ARG A 475 -26.91 16.21 -2.36
C ARG A 475 -25.70 16.75 -3.13
N LEU A 476 -24.53 16.90 -2.49
CA LEU A 476 -23.29 17.28 -3.18
C LEU A 476 -22.84 16.21 -4.19
N SER A 477 -23.04 14.93 -3.88
CA SER A 477 -22.71 13.84 -4.81
C SER A 477 -23.64 13.82 -6.03
N ILE A 478 -24.94 14.10 -5.84
CA ILE A 478 -25.89 14.27 -6.93
C ILE A 478 -25.54 15.51 -7.75
N THR A 479 -25.24 16.66 -7.11
CA THR A 479 -24.77 17.89 -7.79
C THR A 479 -23.59 17.59 -8.71
N ARG A 480 -22.59 16.85 -8.20
CA ARG A 480 -21.43 16.41 -8.99
C ARG A 480 -21.82 15.50 -10.16
N GLY A 481 -22.86 14.68 -9.98
CA GLY A 481 -23.37 13.77 -11.02
C GLY A 481 -24.06 14.51 -12.16
N VAL A 482 -24.79 15.59 -11.88
CA VAL A 482 -25.59 16.33 -12.89
C VAL A 482 -24.87 17.50 -13.53
N ILE A 483 -23.79 18.01 -12.93
CA ILE A 483 -23.10 19.23 -13.40
C ILE A 483 -22.53 19.13 -14.82
N GLY A 484 -22.22 17.90 -15.27
CA GLY A 484 -21.73 17.61 -16.61
C GLY A 484 -22.84 17.49 -17.67
N SER A 485 -24.10 17.64 -17.31
CA SER A 485 -25.26 17.40 -18.17
C SER A 485 -25.16 16.07 -18.92
N PRO A 486 -25.04 14.92 -18.20
CA PRO A 486 -24.84 13.63 -18.82
C PRO A 486 -26.06 13.20 -19.63
N LYS A 487 -25.86 12.37 -20.67
CA LYS A 487 -26.96 11.76 -21.43
C LYS A 487 -27.58 10.57 -20.70
N VAL A 488 -26.80 9.92 -19.83
CA VAL A 488 -27.24 8.83 -18.95
C VAL A 488 -26.81 9.12 -17.51
N LEU A 489 -27.77 9.23 -16.61
CA LEU A 489 -27.54 9.45 -15.18
C LEU A 489 -27.95 8.19 -14.39
N ILE A 490 -27.07 7.70 -13.53
CA ILE A 490 -27.33 6.54 -12.69
C ILE A 490 -27.27 6.98 -11.22
N LEU A 491 -28.34 6.73 -10.50
CA LEU A 491 -28.49 7.03 -9.08
C LEU A 491 -28.61 5.71 -8.29
N ASP A 492 -27.51 5.22 -7.72
CA ASP A 492 -27.50 3.98 -6.92
C ASP A 492 -27.83 4.30 -5.47
N ASP A 493 -29.11 4.11 -5.08
CA ASP A 493 -29.66 4.37 -3.74
C ASP A 493 -29.22 5.72 -3.13
N SER A 494 -28.91 6.67 -4.02
CA SER A 494 -28.27 7.95 -3.66
C SER A 494 -29.22 8.97 -3.03
N THR A 495 -30.51 8.66 -2.92
CA THR A 495 -31.53 9.49 -2.25
C THR A 495 -31.95 8.95 -0.88
N SER A 496 -31.45 7.80 -0.46
CA SER A 496 -31.89 7.10 0.76
C SER A 496 -31.65 7.84 2.09
N ALA A 497 -30.64 8.72 2.15
CA ALA A 497 -30.36 9.56 3.33
C ALA A 497 -30.99 10.96 3.23
N LEU A 498 -31.80 11.22 2.21
CA LEU A 498 -32.59 12.44 2.10
C LEU A 498 -33.91 12.29 2.88
N ASP A 499 -34.41 13.39 3.42
CA ASP A 499 -35.78 13.44 3.89
C ASP A 499 -36.77 13.36 2.72
N ALA A 500 -37.98 12.91 2.99
CA ALA A 500 -39.00 12.68 1.96
C ALA A 500 -39.30 13.92 1.10
N LYS A 501 -39.23 15.12 1.68
CA LYS A 501 -39.44 16.38 0.96
C LYS A 501 -38.29 16.66 -0.02
N SER A 502 -37.05 16.55 0.45
CA SER A 502 -35.86 16.74 -0.37
C SER A 502 -35.78 15.69 -1.48
N GLU A 503 -36.06 14.42 -1.21
CA GLU A 503 -36.11 13.36 -2.20
C GLU A 503 -37.12 13.66 -3.31
N LYS A 504 -38.34 14.07 -2.95
CA LYS A 504 -39.38 14.45 -3.91
C LYS A 504 -38.93 15.62 -4.80
N LEU A 505 -38.41 16.71 -4.19
CA LEU A 505 -37.94 17.89 -4.93
C LEU A 505 -36.77 17.57 -5.87
N VAL A 506 -35.85 16.72 -5.47
CA VAL A 506 -34.75 16.28 -6.34
C VAL A 506 -35.30 15.55 -7.56
N LYS A 507 -36.26 14.62 -7.37
CA LYS A 507 -36.86 13.86 -8.48
C LYS A 507 -37.66 14.76 -9.43
N GLU A 508 -38.46 15.69 -8.89
CA GLU A 508 -39.18 16.67 -9.70
C GLU A 508 -38.23 17.56 -10.50
N ALA A 509 -37.11 17.99 -9.90
CA ALA A 509 -36.10 18.77 -10.59
C ALA A 509 -35.37 17.98 -11.67
N LEU A 510 -35.00 16.71 -11.41
CA LEU A 510 -34.41 15.82 -12.40
C LEU A 510 -35.31 15.64 -13.62
N ASN A 511 -36.60 15.35 -13.39
CA ASN A 511 -37.57 15.17 -14.50
C ASN A 511 -37.79 16.44 -15.32
N LYS A 512 -37.72 17.63 -14.69
CA LYS A 512 -38.00 18.89 -15.36
C LYS A 512 -36.80 19.49 -16.10
N GLU A 513 -35.60 19.34 -15.50
CA GLU A 513 -34.39 20.05 -15.96
C GLU A 513 -33.45 19.12 -16.78
N LEU A 514 -33.77 17.81 -16.85
CA LEU A 514 -32.96 16.81 -17.56
C LEU A 514 -33.81 15.94 -18.49
N ASP A 515 -34.69 16.57 -19.29
CA ASP A 515 -35.65 15.91 -20.19
C ASP A 515 -34.96 14.97 -21.21
N ASP A 516 -33.74 15.32 -21.67
CA ASP A 516 -32.93 14.53 -22.61
C ASP A 516 -32.01 13.50 -21.93
N THR A 517 -32.06 13.38 -20.59
CA THR A 517 -31.21 12.49 -19.83
C THR A 517 -31.96 11.23 -19.44
N THR A 518 -31.48 10.08 -19.90
CA THR A 518 -32.00 8.79 -19.43
C THR A 518 -31.52 8.54 -18.01
N THR A 519 -32.45 8.41 -17.06
CA THR A 519 -32.13 8.32 -15.64
C THR A 519 -32.44 6.93 -15.11
N PHE A 520 -31.41 6.24 -14.58
CA PHE A 520 -31.55 4.98 -13.87
C PHE A 520 -31.57 5.22 -12.36
N ILE A 521 -32.62 4.79 -11.67
CA ILE A 521 -32.77 4.91 -10.22
C ILE A 521 -32.80 3.51 -9.62
N ILE A 522 -31.72 3.14 -8.93
CA ILE A 522 -31.68 1.94 -8.10
C ILE A 522 -32.25 2.31 -6.74
N ALA A 523 -33.31 1.67 -6.34
CA ALA A 523 -33.95 1.94 -5.06
C ALA A 523 -34.29 0.66 -4.30
N GLN A 524 -34.13 0.74 -2.98
CA GLN A 524 -34.63 -0.29 -2.08
C GLN A 524 -36.15 -0.10 -1.81
N LYS A 525 -36.61 1.17 -1.86
CA LYS A 525 -38.03 1.51 -1.64
C LYS A 525 -38.73 1.68 -2.98
N ILE A 526 -39.88 1.02 -3.15
CA ILE A 526 -40.72 1.17 -4.35
C ILE A 526 -41.23 2.60 -4.48
N SER A 527 -41.50 3.32 -3.37
CA SER A 527 -41.89 4.73 -3.38
C SER A 527 -40.91 5.63 -4.13
N SER A 528 -39.68 5.22 -4.21
CA SER A 528 -38.62 5.98 -4.94
C SER A 528 -38.70 5.83 -6.46
N VAL A 529 -39.34 4.79 -6.98
CA VAL A 529 -39.41 4.48 -8.41
C VAL A 529 -40.85 4.37 -8.94
N ILE A 530 -41.85 4.63 -8.10
CA ILE A 530 -43.28 4.48 -8.47
C ILE A 530 -43.69 5.38 -9.65
N GLN A 531 -42.99 6.48 -9.88
CA GLN A 531 -43.22 7.43 -10.96
C GLN A 531 -42.30 7.18 -12.18
N ALA A 532 -41.45 6.14 -12.13
CA ALA A 532 -40.61 5.78 -13.26
C ALA A 532 -41.46 5.32 -14.45
N ASP A 533 -41.04 5.70 -15.67
CA ASP A 533 -41.69 5.31 -16.92
C ASP A 533 -41.63 3.78 -17.09
N LYS A 534 -40.50 3.21 -16.68
CA LYS A 534 -40.23 1.77 -16.74
C LYS A 534 -39.56 1.29 -15.45
N ILE A 535 -40.00 0.15 -14.94
CA ILE A 535 -39.43 -0.50 -13.76
C ILE A 535 -38.89 -1.86 -14.18
N LEU A 536 -37.62 -2.12 -13.84
CA LEU A 536 -36.97 -3.41 -13.99
C LEU A 536 -37.00 -4.14 -12.64
N VAL A 537 -37.60 -5.32 -12.60
CA VAL A 537 -37.69 -6.16 -11.40
C VAL A 537 -36.65 -7.25 -11.49
N LEU A 538 -35.68 -7.21 -10.58
CA LEU A 538 -34.59 -8.20 -10.50
C LEU A 538 -34.86 -9.17 -9.33
N ASP A 539 -34.74 -10.45 -9.61
CA ASP A 539 -34.69 -11.51 -8.59
C ASP A 539 -33.59 -12.51 -8.90
N LYS A 540 -32.70 -12.74 -7.92
CA LYS A 540 -31.59 -13.70 -8.00
C LYS A 540 -30.79 -13.62 -9.31
N GLY A 541 -30.45 -12.40 -9.72
CA GLY A 541 -29.66 -12.14 -10.93
C GLY A 541 -30.43 -12.17 -12.26
N LYS A 542 -31.76 -12.41 -12.22
CA LYS A 542 -32.61 -12.48 -13.42
C LYS A 542 -33.58 -11.31 -13.49
N LEU A 543 -33.89 -10.87 -14.71
CA LEU A 543 -34.92 -9.88 -14.98
C LEU A 543 -36.27 -10.58 -15.04
N VAL A 544 -37.07 -10.48 -13.95
CA VAL A 544 -38.36 -11.20 -13.81
C VAL A 544 -39.56 -10.34 -14.17
N GLY A 545 -39.39 -9.04 -14.41
CA GLY A 545 -40.47 -8.15 -14.84
C GLY A 545 -39.94 -6.82 -15.40
N VAL A 546 -40.63 -6.31 -16.41
CA VAL A 546 -40.41 -5.02 -17.04
C VAL A 546 -41.76 -4.37 -17.33
N GLY A 547 -41.98 -3.14 -16.88
CA GLY A 547 -43.20 -2.41 -17.15
C GLY A 547 -43.38 -1.22 -16.21
N SER A 548 -44.52 -0.54 -16.32
CA SER A 548 -44.90 0.54 -15.41
C SER A 548 -45.35 -0.01 -14.05
N HIS A 549 -45.37 0.84 -13.03
CA HIS A 549 -45.90 0.47 -11.70
C HIS A 549 -47.29 -0.20 -11.75
N LYS A 550 -48.19 0.32 -12.58
CA LYS A 550 -49.55 -0.19 -12.69
C LYS A 550 -49.61 -1.58 -13.35
N GLU A 551 -48.79 -1.81 -14.36
CA GLU A 551 -48.69 -3.11 -15.05
C GLU A 551 -48.08 -4.16 -14.11
N LEU A 552 -46.97 -3.85 -13.49
CA LEU A 552 -46.25 -4.77 -12.60
C LEU A 552 -47.06 -5.15 -11.37
N LEU A 553 -47.86 -4.24 -10.81
CA LEU A 553 -48.79 -4.57 -9.72
C LEU A 553 -49.85 -5.62 -10.12
N LYS A 554 -50.25 -5.66 -11.38
CA LYS A 554 -51.26 -6.61 -11.87
C LYS A 554 -50.61 -7.93 -12.31
N GLU A 555 -49.48 -7.87 -12.98
CA GLU A 555 -48.93 -8.98 -13.75
C GLU A 555 -47.71 -9.66 -13.10
N ASN A 556 -47.02 -8.98 -12.18
CA ASN A 556 -45.79 -9.50 -11.60
C ASN A 556 -45.93 -9.79 -10.12
N GLU A 557 -45.87 -11.08 -9.75
CA GLU A 557 -46.03 -11.56 -8.37
C GLU A 557 -44.90 -11.04 -7.46
N THR A 558 -43.64 -11.12 -7.92
CA THR A 558 -42.45 -10.65 -7.17
C THR A 558 -42.54 -9.16 -6.86
N TYR A 559 -42.97 -8.34 -7.83
CA TYR A 559 -43.15 -6.91 -7.61
C TYR A 559 -44.25 -6.60 -6.61
N ARG A 560 -45.35 -7.32 -6.68
CA ARG A 560 -46.48 -7.19 -5.74
C ARG A 560 -46.07 -7.56 -4.32
N GLU A 561 -45.35 -8.65 -4.16
CA GLU A 561 -44.85 -9.10 -2.85
C GLU A 561 -43.94 -8.04 -2.20
N ILE A 562 -42.98 -7.44 -2.99
CA ILE A 562 -42.12 -6.36 -2.51
C ILE A 562 -42.95 -5.13 -2.12
N TYR A 563 -43.95 -4.76 -2.94
CA TYR A 563 -44.82 -3.61 -2.68
C TYR A 563 -45.66 -3.78 -1.43
N ASP A 564 -46.32 -4.92 -1.28
CA ASP A 564 -47.22 -5.22 -0.13
C ASP A 564 -46.41 -5.30 1.17
N THR A 565 -45.22 -5.89 1.14
CA THR A 565 -44.32 -5.94 2.28
C THR A 565 -43.90 -4.54 2.74
N GLN A 566 -43.66 -3.61 1.83
CA GLN A 566 -43.27 -2.22 2.16
C GLN A 566 -44.47 -1.40 2.64
N LYS A 567 -45.64 -1.56 2.02
CA LYS A 567 -46.88 -0.88 2.39
C LYS A 567 -47.38 -1.32 3.77
N GLY A 568 -47.29 -2.63 4.09
CA GLY A 568 -47.66 -3.14 5.41
C GLY A 568 -46.79 -2.60 6.55
N LYS A 569 -45.54 -2.25 6.31
CA LYS A 569 -44.65 -1.61 7.28
C LYS A 569 -44.93 -0.11 7.50
N GLU A 570 -45.49 0.58 6.51
CA GLU A 570 -45.87 2.01 6.65
C GLU A 570 -47.18 2.18 7.46
N VAL A 571 -48.04 1.16 7.53
CA VAL A 571 -49.28 1.21 8.30
C VAL A 571 -49.06 0.86 9.77
N THR A 572 -47.93 0.25 10.13
CA THR A 572 -47.62 -0.22 11.50
C THR A 572 -46.54 0.62 12.20
N ALA A 573 -46.04 1.68 11.58
CA ALA A 573 -45.07 2.63 12.14
C ALA A 573 -45.70 4.02 12.32
#